data_a43a38c6251a469f1251e3d9bb09a79e
#
_entry.id   a43a38c6251a469f1251e3d9bb09a79e
#
_cell.length_a   1.000
_cell.length_b   1.000
_cell.length_c   1.000
_cell.angle_alpha   90.00
_cell.angle_beta   90.00
_cell.angle_gamma   90.00
#
_symmetry.space_group_name_H-M   'P 1'
#
loop_
_entity.id
_entity.type
_entity.pdbx_description
1 polymer ?
#
loop_
_entity_poly.entity_id
_entity_poly.type
_entity_poly.pdbx_seq_one_letter_code
_entity_poly.pdbx_strand_id
1 'polypeptide(L)'
;MIELRTINENNYTDCLNLKASVANENFVDSVAYSLAEAWVHYKDTKPFAIYADETMIGFVSMYVGEENYQIINFLIDDAYQKKGYG
;
A
#
# COMPACT_ATOMS: atom_id res chain seq x y z
N MET A 1 -2.91 1.02 -16.92
CA MET A 1 -3.62 -0.02 -16.16
C MET A 1 -3.16 -0.05 -14.71
N ILE A 2 -4.08 -0.11 -13.79
CA ILE A 2 -3.76 -0.18 -12.37
C ILE A 2 -3.76 -1.64 -11.94
N GLU A 3 -2.72 -2.06 -11.24
CA GLU A 3 -2.68 -3.41 -10.71
C GLU A 3 -2.03 -3.44 -9.33
N LEU A 4 -2.35 -4.48 -8.58
CA LEU A 4 -1.72 -4.74 -7.28
C LEU A 4 -0.64 -5.80 -7.48
N ARG A 5 0.54 -5.56 -6.91
CA ARG A 5 1.64 -6.52 -6.95
C ARG A 5 2.10 -6.81 -5.54
N THR A 6 2.50 -8.05 -5.31
CA THR A 6 3.05 -8.41 -4.00
C THR A 6 4.35 -7.64 -3.76
N ILE A 7 4.64 -7.41 -2.49
CA ILE A 7 5.86 -6.72 -2.08
C ILE A 7 6.94 -7.76 -1.82
N ASN A 8 8.12 -7.54 -2.40
CA ASN A 8 9.22 -8.50 -2.34
C ASN A 8 10.55 -7.76 -2.24
N GLU A 9 11.65 -8.53 -2.31
CA GLU A 9 12.98 -7.96 -2.17
C GLU A 9 13.34 -6.96 -3.27
N ASN A 10 12.64 -7.01 -4.40
CA ASN A 10 12.95 -6.13 -5.53
C ASN A 10 12.21 -4.81 -5.47
N ASN A 11 11.11 -4.70 -4.71
CA ASN A 11 10.30 -3.48 -4.70
C ASN A 11 10.02 -2.91 -3.31
N TYR A 12 10.43 -3.57 -2.23
CA TYR A 12 10.07 -3.08 -0.90
C TYR A 12 10.70 -1.73 -0.58
N THR A 13 11.90 -1.46 -1.08
CA THR A 13 12.55 -0.18 -0.84
C THR A 13 11.78 0.96 -1.49
N ASP A 14 11.31 0.76 -2.73
CA ASP A 14 10.47 1.75 -3.39
C ASP A 14 9.18 1.98 -2.62
N CYS A 15 8.62 0.91 -2.06
CA CYS A 15 7.42 1.00 -1.26
C CYS A 15 7.64 1.85 0.00
N LEU A 16 8.78 1.65 0.67
CA LEU A 16 9.12 2.41 1.86
C LEU A 16 9.35 3.89 1.56
N ASN A 17 9.69 4.23 0.33
CA ASN A 17 9.95 5.60 -0.08
C ASN A 17 8.71 6.33 -0.59
N LEU A 18 7.55 5.68 -0.63
CA LEU A 18 6.30 6.36 -0.96
C LEU A 18 6.02 7.44 0.07
N LYS A 19 5.53 8.58 -0.39
CA LYS A 19 5.33 9.74 0.48
C LYS A 19 3.86 10.12 0.57
N ALA A 20 3.37 10.15 1.81
CA ALA A 20 2.04 10.65 2.10
C ALA A 20 2.15 12.11 2.50
N SER A 21 1.36 12.97 1.85
CA SER A 21 1.31 14.37 2.25
C SER A 21 0.45 14.53 3.50
N VAL A 22 0.50 15.73 4.07
CA VAL A 22 -0.37 16.10 5.18
C VAL A 22 -1.83 15.96 4.79
N ALA A 23 -2.15 16.13 3.52
CA ALA A 23 -3.51 16.01 3.02
C ALA A 23 -4.01 14.56 2.95
N ASN A 24 -3.11 13.59 3.08
CA ASN A 24 -3.46 12.18 3.02
C ASN A 24 -3.84 11.69 4.42
N GLU A 25 -4.92 12.23 4.95
CA GLU A 25 -5.31 12.04 6.34
C GLU A 25 -5.77 10.62 6.68
N ASN A 26 -6.12 9.83 5.67
CA ASN A 26 -6.60 8.48 5.89
C ASN A 26 -5.50 7.45 6.06
N PHE A 27 -4.26 7.86 5.87
CA PHE A 27 -3.13 6.94 6.05
C PHE A 27 -2.57 7.13 7.45
N VAL A 28 -3.01 6.28 8.36
CA VAL A 28 -2.70 6.40 9.79
C VAL A 28 -1.32 5.88 10.13
N ASP A 29 -0.92 4.79 9.51
CA ASP A 29 0.35 4.12 9.79
C ASP A 29 1.32 4.27 8.62
N SER A 30 2.62 4.27 8.93
CA SER A 30 3.63 4.29 7.88
C SER A 30 3.62 2.96 7.11
N VAL A 31 4.19 2.97 5.90
CA VAL A 31 4.36 1.74 5.13
C VAL A 31 5.20 0.73 5.93
N ALA A 32 6.26 1.21 6.58
CA ALA A 32 7.12 0.34 7.38
C ALA A 32 6.33 -0.35 8.49
N TYR A 33 5.50 0.38 9.21
CA TYR A 33 4.66 -0.19 10.26
C TYR A 33 3.70 -1.22 9.67
N SER A 34 3.06 -0.88 8.56
CA SER A 34 2.09 -1.78 7.92
C SER A 34 2.75 -3.07 7.44
N LEU A 35 3.98 -3.00 6.95
CA LEU A 35 4.71 -4.20 6.54
C LEU A 35 5.07 -5.07 7.73
N ALA A 36 5.48 -4.45 8.84
CA ALA A 36 5.78 -5.20 10.06
C ALA A 36 4.52 -5.88 10.59
N GLU A 37 3.40 -5.19 10.58
CA GLU A 37 2.12 -5.74 11.02
C GLU A 37 1.71 -6.91 10.12
N ALA A 38 1.90 -6.76 8.81
CA ALA A 38 1.58 -7.82 7.86
C ALA A 38 2.44 -9.06 8.09
N TRP A 39 3.67 -8.88 8.51
CA TRP A 39 4.55 -10.00 8.85
C TRP A 39 4.04 -10.75 10.06
N VAL A 40 3.65 -10.02 11.11
CA VAL A 40 3.15 -10.62 12.34
C VAL A 40 1.83 -11.35 12.10
N HIS A 41 0.95 -10.76 11.32
CA HIS A 41 -0.38 -11.30 11.02
C HIS A 41 -0.46 -11.84 9.60
N TYR A 42 0.57 -12.55 9.18
CA TYR A 42 0.74 -12.94 7.77
C TYR A 42 -0.40 -13.82 7.24
N LYS A 43 -1.12 -14.50 8.11
CA LYS A 43 -2.23 -15.34 7.68
C LYS A 43 -3.42 -14.53 7.17
N ASP A 44 -3.62 -13.37 7.76
CA ASP A 44 -4.84 -12.58 7.51
C ASP A 44 -4.58 -11.22 6.89
N THR A 45 -3.33 -10.75 6.92
CA THR A 45 -3.00 -9.42 6.45
C THR A 45 -2.12 -9.50 5.21
N LYS A 46 -2.56 -8.84 4.15
CA LYS A 46 -1.87 -8.88 2.85
C LYS A 46 -1.51 -7.48 2.40
N PRO A 47 -0.22 -7.15 2.31
CA PRO A 47 0.21 -5.87 1.76
C PRO A 47 0.46 -5.99 0.27
N PHE A 48 0.10 -4.92 -0.47
CA PHE A 48 0.34 -4.86 -1.91
C PHE A 48 0.87 -3.49 -2.28
N ALA A 49 1.76 -3.47 -3.28
CA ALA A 49 2.14 -2.24 -3.94
C ALA A 49 1.16 -1.98 -5.08
N ILE A 50 0.81 -0.73 -5.28
CA ILE A 50 -0.12 -0.32 -6.34
C ILE A 50 0.72 0.25 -7.49
N TYR A 51 0.52 -0.29 -8.68
CA TYR A 51 1.25 0.14 -9.87
C TYR A 51 0.30 0.71 -10.91
N ALA A 52 0.74 1.76 -11.57
CA ALA A 52 0.14 2.25 -12.81
C ALA A 52 1.13 1.89 -13.89
N ASP A 53 0.81 0.88 -14.69
CA ASP A 53 1.72 0.26 -15.66
C ASP A 53 2.98 -0.23 -14.93
N GLU A 54 4.16 0.31 -15.20
CA GLU A 54 5.40 -0.14 -14.55
C GLU A 54 5.85 0.78 -13.42
N THR A 55 5.01 1.75 -13.03
CA THR A 55 5.36 2.73 -12.02
C THR A 55 4.60 2.47 -10.73
N MET A 56 5.32 2.31 -9.61
CA MET A 56 4.70 2.19 -8.30
C MET A 56 4.13 3.54 -7.88
N ILE A 57 2.84 3.59 -7.63
CA ILE A 57 2.16 4.83 -7.26
C ILE A 57 1.57 4.80 -5.85
N GLY A 58 1.54 3.65 -5.20
CA GLY A 58 0.92 3.60 -3.89
C GLY A 58 1.07 2.27 -3.19
N PHE A 59 0.35 2.13 -2.09
CA PHE A 59 0.41 0.99 -1.20
C PHE A 59 -0.98 0.74 -0.62
N VAL A 60 -1.31 -0.53 -0.44
CA VAL A 60 -2.54 -0.91 0.27
C VAL A 60 -2.26 -2.12 1.12
N SER A 61 -2.77 -2.10 2.36
CA SER A 61 -2.73 -3.27 3.24
C SER A 61 -4.16 -3.69 3.50
N MET A 62 -4.43 -4.98 3.35
CA MET A 62 -5.78 -5.52 3.48
C MET A 62 -5.83 -6.65 4.49
N TYR A 63 -6.91 -6.69 5.25
CA TYR A 63 -7.27 -7.84 6.04
C TYR A 63 -8.11 -8.77 5.15
N VAL A 64 -7.73 -10.03 5.11
CA VAL A 64 -8.42 -11.02 4.29
C VAL A 64 -9.11 -12.01 5.24
N GLY A 65 -10.39 -11.80 5.46
CA GLY A 65 -11.20 -12.71 6.28
C GLY A 65 -11.76 -13.85 5.44
N GLU A 66 -12.52 -14.73 6.10
CA GLU A 66 -13.10 -15.87 5.42
C GLU A 66 -14.15 -15.48 4.38
N GLU A 67 -14.91 -14.43 4.66
CA GLU A 67 -16.01 -14.02 3.82
C GLU A 67 -15.89 -12.61 3.25
N ASN A 68 -14.90 -11.83 3.70
CA ASN A 68 -14.77 -10.46 3.24
C ASN A 68 -13.34 -9.98 3.29
N TYR A 69 -13.13 -8.83 2.65
CA TYR A 69 -11.86 -8.12 2.67
C TYR A 69 -12.09 -6.76 3.31
N GLN A 70 -11.07 -6.27 3.99
CA GLN A 70 -11.15 -4.96 4.62
C GLN A 70 -9.83 -4.22 4.39
N ILE A 71 -9.92 -3.00 3.88
CA ILE A 71 -8.72 -2.17 3.70
C ILE A 71 -8.32 -1.62 5.06
N ILE A 72 -7.06 -1.88 5.46
CA ILE A 72 -6.52 -1.38 6.72
C ILE A 72 -5.84 -0.04 6.50
N ASN A 73 -4.94 0.04 5.50
CA ASN A 73 -4.24 1.25 5.13
C ASN A 73 -4.19 1.37 3.62
N PHE A 74 -4.30 2.60 3.14
CA PHE A 74 -4.28 2.89 1.72
C PHE A 74 -3.55 4.21 1.51
N LEU A 75 -2.58 4.22 0.59
CA LEU A 75 -1.77 5.39 0.30
C LEU A 75 -1.53 5.49 -1.19
N ILE A 76 -1.76 6.68 -1.73
CA ILE A 76 -1.26 7.04 -3.07
C ILE A 76 -0.20 8.10 -2.86
N ASP A 77 0.98 7.90 -3.48
CA ASP A 77 2.09 8.84 -3.36
C ASP A 77 1.65 10.22 -3.84
N ASP A 78 2.12 11.25 -3.13
CA ASP A 78 1.77 12.64 -3.41
C ASP A 78 1.99 13.02 -4.87
N ALA A 79 3.04 12.52 -5.47
CA ALA A 79 3.36 12.85 -6.86
C ALA A 79 2.26 12.42 -7.82
N TYR A 80 1.43 11.46 -7.42
CA TYR A 80 0.42 10.86 -8.30
C TYR A 80 -1.01 11.18 -7.94
N GLN A 81 -1.27 11.76 -6.77
CA GLN A 81 -2.63 12.11 -6.38
C GLN A 81 -3.26 13.11 -7.35
N LYS A 82 -2.48 14.07 -7.80
CA LYS A 82 -2.96 15.11 -8.71
C LYS A 82 -3.21 14.60 -10.12
N LYS A 83 -2.86 13.36 -10.40
CA LYS A 83 -3.10 12.75 -11.70
C LYS A 83 -4.36 11.88 -11.73
N GLY A 84 -5.15 11.92 -10.67
CA GLY A 84 -6.43 11.25 -10.66
C GLY A 84 -6.40 9.78 -10.26
N TYR A 85 -5.31 9.31 -9.70
CA TYR A 85 -5.23 7.91 -9.24
C TYR A 85 -5.87 7.69 -7.88
N GLY A 86 -5.92 8.71 -7.09
CA GLY A 86 -6.52 8.64 -5.78
C GLY A 86 -7.93 9.17 -5.80
#